data_afcd4f96a01cee9defbe4952b593470e
#
_entry.id   afcd4f96a01cee9defbe4952b593470e
#
_cell.length_a   1.000
_cell.length_b   1.000
_cell.length_c   1.000
_cell.angle_alpha   90.00
_cell.angle_beta   90.00
_cell.angle_gamma   90.00
#
_symmetry.space_group_name_H-M   'P 1'
#
loop_
_entity.id
_entity.type
_entity.pdbx_description
1 polymer ?
#
loop_
_entity_poly.entity_id
_entity_poly.type
_entity_poly.pdbx_seq_one_letter_code
_entity_poly.pdbx_strand_id
1 'polypeptide(L)'
;MFACRQLTLTHFRNYSFQRFDFTQNIIGIFGRNGSGKTNLLDAVYYLCFTKSSFSRPDVQSVKNGCAGFRIEGTFQKNDGSEKVVCILRENGRKEFSINETSYQRFSDHIGKFPCVMIAPDDVTLITEGSEERRKFIDTLLSQLQHDYLEQLIGYNKVLQQRNSFLKFASERNDWDESLLDILKKQLIEKGDFIHRRRLAFLNIFLPEVLQQYISIASHDDMLELKYDSQLMNVPFEELLQQNFQRDLYLQRTGCGVHKDDLDIRLNETPFKNVASQGQRKSLLFAMKLAAFETLKENKGFPPILLLDDVFEKLDEERMHNLLEYVCLNTSAQVFITDTHEERLQQAFMKIGKDFQLIGL
;
A
#
# COMPACT_ATOMS: atom_id res chain seq x y z
N MET A 1 -12.49 18.03 6.97
CA MET A 1 -12.93 16.66 6.71
C MET A 1 -12.41 16.22 5.35
N PHE A 2 -11.91 14.95 5.21
CA PHE A 2 -11.43 14.42 3.94
C PHE A 2 -12.29 13.23 3.52
N ALA A 3 -12.89 13.28 2.32
CA ALA A 3 -13.77 12.21 1.83
C ALA A 3 -13.91 12.26 0.29
N CYS A 4 -14.04 11.10 -0.34
CA CYS A 4 -14.50 10.94 -1.73
C CYS A 4 -16.03 11.11 -1.75
N ARG A 5 -16.55 12.10 -2.45
CA ARG A 5 -18.00 12.37 -2.53
C ARG A 5 -18.65 11.84 -3.78
N GLN A 6 -17.86 11.65 -4.84
CA GLN A 6 -18.36 11.13 -6.10
C GLN A 6 -17.27 10.33 -6.79
N LEU A 7 -17.67 9.27 -7.46
CA LEU A 7 -16.81 8.45 -8.30
C LEU A 7 -17.55 8.12 -9.60
N THR A 8 -16.90 8.35 -10.74
CA THR A 8 -17.40 7.96 -12.06
C THR A 8 -16.40 7.05 -12.75
N LEU A 9 -16.87 5.91 -13.20
CA LEU A 9 -16.10 4.88 -13.86
C LEU A 9 -16.56 4.74 -15.31
N THR A 10 -15.64 4.73 -16.25
CA THR A 10 -15.90 4.46 -17.66
C THR A 10 -14.92 3.41 -18.17
N HIS A 11 -15.41 2.29 -18.65
CA HIS A 11 -14.63 1.16 -19.17
C HIS A 11 -13.54 0.64 -18.21
N PHE A 12 -13.79 0.74 -16.90
CA PHE A 12 -12.86 0.28 -15.88
C PHE A 12 -13.27 -1.10 -15.35
N ARG A 13 -12.42 -2.09 -15.51
CA ARG A 13 -12.65 -3.47 -15.08
C ARG A 13 -13.96 -4.03 -15.67
N ASN A 14 -14.97 -4.31 -14.81
CA ASN A 14 -16.29 -4.79 -15.23
C ASN A 14 -17.28 -3.64 -15.56
N TYR A 15 -16.97 -2.41 -15.18
CA TYR A 15 -17.85 -1.25 -15.38
C TYR A 15 -17.79 -0.71 -16.81
N SER A 16 -18.94 -0.58 -17.48
CA SER A 16 -19.04 0.14 -18.76
C SER A 16 -19.10 1.63 -18.54
N PHE A 17 -20.09 2.05 -17.76
CA PHE A 17 -20.27 3.39 -17.23
C PHE A 17 -21.07 3.27 -15.94
N GLN A 18 -20.53 3.84 -14.85
CA GLN A 18 -21.23 3.90 -13.57
C GLN A 18 -20.81 5.13 -12.81
N ARG A 19 -21.77 5.79 -12.16
CA ARG A 19 -21.55 6.91 -11.25
C ARG A 19 -22.04 6.52 -9.86
N PHE A 20 -21.26 6.86 -8.87
CA PHE A 20 -21.56 6.66 -7.46
C PHE A 20 -21.46 8.01 -6.75
N ASP A 21 -22.48 8.35 -5.96
CA ASP A 21 -22.50 9.52 -5.08
C ASP A 21 -22.44 9.02 -3.62
N PHE A 22 -21.47 9.48 -2.85
CA PHE A 22 -21.22 9.06 -1.47
C PHE A 22 -21.65 10.16 -0.52
N THR A 23 -22.82 9.99 0.09
CA THR A 23 -23.45 10.98 0.96
C THR A 23 -23.04 10.86 2.42
N GLN A 24 -22.63 9.65 2.84
CA GLN A 24 -22.21 9.32 4.19
C GLN A 24 -20.70 9.02 4.25
N ASN A 25 -20.18 8.92 5.48
CA ASN A 25 -18.79 8.51 5.69
C ASN A 25 -18.64 7.00 5.87
N ILE A 26 -19.68 6.31 6.34
CA ILE A 26 -19.71 4.86 6.42
C ILE A 26 -20.49 4.37 5.22
N ILE A 27 -19.80 3.64 4.32
CA ILE A 27 -20.35 3.18 3.05
C ILE A 27 -20.21 1.66 3.00
N GLY A 28 -21.34 0.97 3.00
CA GLY A 28 -21.42 -0.46 2.76
C GLY A 28 -21.73 -0.75 1.30
N ILE A 29 -20.95 -1.60 0.68
CA ILE A 29 -21.11 -2.02 -0.73
C ILE A 29 -21.39 -3.52 -0.72
N PHE A 30 -22.57 -3.91 -1.18
CA PHE A 30 -22.98 -5.31 -1.21
C PHE A 30 -23.30 -5.79 -2.59
N GLY A 31 -23.23 -7.11 -2.78
CA GLY A 31 -23.57 -7.76 -4.05
C GLY A 31 -22.88 -9.11 -4.20
N ARG A 32 -23.31 -9.88 -5.18
CA ARG A 32 -22.75 -11.22 -5.45
C ARG A 32 -21.26 -11.17 -5.75
N ASN A 33 -20.58 -12.32 -5.58
CA ASN A 33 -19.18 -12.41 -6.01
C ASN A 33 -19.07 -12.11 -7.51
N GLY A 34 -18.07 -11.30 -7.88
CA GLY A 34 -17.89 -10.83 -9.24
C GLY A 34 -18.74 -9.62 -9.66
N SER A 35 -19.62 -9.07 -8.80
CA SER A 35 -20.42 -7.88 -9.13
C SER A 35 -19.58 -6.63 -9.35
N GLY A 36 -18.37 -6.56 -8.79
CA GLY A 36 -17.46 -5.42 -8.94
C GLY A 36 -17.13 -4.68 -7.64
N LYS A 37 -17.52 -5.19 -6.47
CA LYS A 37 -17.24 -4.57 -5.16
C LYS A 37 -15.77 -4.19 -4.99
N THR A 38 -14.89 -5.16 -5.14
CA THR A 38 -13.43 -4.96 -5.09
C THR A 38 -12.93 -3.98 -6.15
N ASN A 39 -13.53 -4.01 -7.37
CA ASN A 39 -13.17 -3.08 -8.44
C ASN A 39 -13.57 -1.63 -8.13
N LEU A 40 -14.65 -1.43 -7.38
CA LEU A 40 -15.06 -0.11 -6.91
C LEU A 40 -14.07 0.44 -5.88
N LEU A 41 -13.65 -0.37 -4.91
CA LEU A 41 -12.60 0.01 -3.96
C LEU A 41 -11.27 0.27 -4.69
N ASP A 42 -10.89 -0.59 -5.64
CA ASP A 42 -9.66 -0.41 -6.43
C ASP A 42 -9.69 0.91 -7.24
N ALA A 43 -10.85 1.36 -7.69
CA ALA A 43 -10.97 2.65 -8.38
C ALA A 43 -10.72 3.83 -7.44
N VAL A 44 -11.20 3.80 -6.19
CA VAL A 44 -10.87 4.81 -5.17
C VAL A 44 -9.37 4.77 -4.86
N TYR A 45 -8.82 3.58 -4.63
CA TYR A 45 -7.39 3.38 -4.42
C TYR A 45 -6.56 3.92 -5.61
N TYR A 46 -6.99 3.64 -6.83
CA TYR A 46 -6.32 4.09 -8.04
C TYR A 46 -6.21 5.62 -8.12
N LEU A 47 -7.28 6.32 -7.72
CA LEU A 47 -7.26 7.78 -7.64
C LEU A 47 -6.33 8.31 -6.53
N CYS A 48 -6.08 7.54 -5.47
CA CYS A 48 -5.15 7.91 -4.40
C CYS A 48 -3.67 7.61 -4.76
N PHE A 49 -3.42 6.51 -5.48
CA PHE A 49 -2.07 5.98 -5.74
C PHE A 49 -1.61 6.03 -7.19
N THR A 50 -2.42 6.55 -8.10
CA THR A 50 -2.18 6.57 -9.56
C THR A 50 -1.99 5.18 -10.20
N LYS A 51 -2.28 4.11 -9.47
CA LYS A 51 -2.17 2.72 -9.90
C LYS A 51 -3.16 1.84 -9.13
N SER A 52 -3.46 0.67 -9.71
CA SER A 52 -4.27 -0.36 -9.02
C SER A 52 -3.57 -0.88 -7.75
N SER A 53 -4.35 -1.29 -6.75
CA SER A 53 -3.89 -2.04 -5.58
C SER A 53 -3.36 -3.43 -5.97
N PHE A 54 -3.87 -3.99 -7.05
CA PHE A 54 -3.37 -5.22 -7.63
C PHE A 54 -2.11 -4.94 -8.46
N SER A 55 -1.05 -5.71 -8.26
CA SER A 55 0.22 -5.56 -8.99
C SER A 55 0.09 -6.01 -10.46
N ARG A 56 -0.64 -5.23 -11.27
CA ARG A 56 -0.92 -5.53 -12.68
C ARG A 56 -0.64 -4.30 -13.56
N PRO A 57 -0.25 -4.50 -14.84
CA PRO A 57 -0.17 -3.41 -15.81
C PRO A 57 -1.52 -2.69 -15.94
N ASP A 58 -1.49 -1.37 -16.11
CA ASP A 58 -2.70 -0.52 -16.20
C ASP A 58 -3.70 -0.99 -17.27
N VAL A 59 -3.19 -1.54 -18.39
CA VAL A 59 -4.01 -2.08 -19.47
C VAL A 59 -4.94 -3.22 -19.03
N GLN A 60 -4.58 -3.97 -18.00
CA GLN A 60 -5.44 -5.01 -17.43
C GLN A 60 -6.60 -4.46 -16.59
N SER A 61 -6.61 -3.16 -16.35
CA SER A 61 -7.73 -2.48 -15.71
C SER A 61 -8.76 -1.94 -16.73
N VAL A 62 -8.48 -2.06 -18.02
CA VAL A 62 -9.42 -1.74 -19.10
C VAL A 62 -10.48 -2.82 -19.17
N LYS A 63 -11.74 -2.42 -19.38
CA LYS A 63 -12.83 -3.37 -19.63
C LYS A 63 -12.60 -4.14 -20.93
N ASN A 64 -12.85 -5.44 -20.91
CA ASN A 64 -12.70 -6.28 -22.09
C ASN A 64 -13.48 -5.70 -23.30
N GLY A 65 -12.81 -5.62 -24.45
CA GLY A 65 -13.36 -5.06 -25.68
C GLY A 65 -13.31 -3.53 -25.76
N CYS A 66 -12.73 -2.84 -24.80
CA CYS A 66 -12.55 -1.39 -24.81
C CYS A 66 -11.07 -1.01 -24.99
N ALA A 67 -10.83 0.20 -25.52
CA ALA A 67 -9.48 0.67 -25.87
C ALA A 67 -8.77 1.39 -24.71
N GLY A 68 -9.50 1.79 -23.66
CA GLY A 68 -8.96 2.52 -22.52
C GLY A 68 -10.00 2.67 -21.43
N PHE A 69 -9.64 3.35 -20.33
CA PHE A 69 -10.56 3.63 -19.24
C PHE A 69 -10.46 5.07 -18.76
N ARG A 70 -11.49 5.52 -18.06
CA ARG A 70 -11.51 6.79 -17.32
C ARG A 70 -12.08 6.57 -15.91
N ILE A 71 -11.38 7.08 -14.92
CA ILE A 71 -11.82 7.14 -13.52
C ILE A 71 -11.82 8.62 -13.13
N GLU A 72 -12.93 9.11 -12.60
CA GLU A 72 -13.04 10.46 -12.03
C GLU A 72 -13.53 10.37 -10.60
N GLY A 73 -12.88 11.07 -9.69
CA GLY A 73 -13.31 11.21 -8.30
C GLY A 73 -13.35 12.66 -7.87
N THR A 74 -14.37 13.00 -7.10
CA THR A 74 -14.47 14.32 -6.45
C THR A 74 -14.21 14.11 -4.96
N PHE A 75 -13.12 14.69 -4.46
CA PHE A 75 -12.72 14.61 -3.05
C PHE A 75 -13.01 15.94 -2.35
N GLN A 76 -13.67 15.87 -1.23
CA GLN A 76 -13.83 16.99 -0.32
C GLN A 76 -12.65 17.02 0.63
N LYS A 77 -12.01 18.18 0.77
CA LYS A 77 -10.91 18.40 1.72
C LYS A 77 -11.11 19.75 2.39
N ASN A 78 -11.36 19.74 3.70
CA ASN A 78 -11.79 20.92 4.44
C ASN A 78 -13.03 21.57 3.78
N ASP A 79 -12.94 22.84 3.39
CA ASP A 79 -14.04 23.58 2.73
C ASP A 79 -13.94 23.57 1.19
N GLY A 80 -12.94 22.86 0.64
CA GLY A 80 -12.68 22.76 -0.80
C GLY A 80 -13.07 21.41 -1.40
N SER A 81 -13.29 21.39 -2.71
CA SER A 81 -13.53 20.18 -3.50
C SER A 81 -12.46 20.07 -4.59
N GLU A 82 -11.84 18.91 -4.69
CA GLU A 82 -10.81 18.61 -5.68
C GLU A 82 -11.27 17.47 -6.59
N LYS A 83 -11.22 17.72 -7.89
CA LYS A 83 -11.57 16.71 -8.91
C LYS A 83 -10.29 16.02 -9.40
N VAL A 84 -10.19 14.73 -9.19
CA VAL A 84 -9.09 13.89 -9.64
C VAL A 84 -9.55 13.03 -10.81
N VAL A 85 -8.76 13.01 -11.88
CA VAL A 85 -9.10 12.27 -13.11
C VAL A 85 -7.90 11.45 -13.56
N CYS A 86 -8.14 10.17 -13.81
CA CYS A 86 -7.20 9.26 -14.46
C CYS A 86 -7.77 8.77 -15.78
N ILE A 87 -7.00 8.85 -16.85
CA ILE A 87 -7.35 8.33 -18.18
C ILE A 87 -6.22 7.43 -18.66
N LEU A 88 -6.55 6.22 -19.04
CA LEU A 88 -5.67 5.37 -19.85
C LEU A 88 -6.15 5.39 -21.28
N ARG A 89 -5.32 5.85 -22.20
CA ARG A 89 -5.60 5.90 -23.62
C ARG A 89 -5.32 4.55 -24.32
N GLU A 90 -5.89 4.35 -25.51
CA GLU A 90 -5.69 3.15 -26.32
C GLU A 90 -4.21 2.83 -26.59
N ASN A 91 -3.38 3.86 -26.77
CA ASN A 91 -1.94 3.72 -26.99
C ASN A 91 -1.14 3.42 -25.70
N GLY A 92 -1.83 3.12 -24.58
CA GLY A 92 -1.22 2.85 -23.27
C GLY A 92 -0.74 4.10 -22.53
N ARG A 93 -0.92 5.31 -23.09
CA ARG A 93 -0.57 6.56 -22.40
C ARG A 93 -1.55 6.82 -21.27
N LYS A 94 -1.01 6.95 -20.06
CA LYS A 94 -1.76 7.34 -18.87
C LYS A 94 -1.67 8.85 -18.64
N GLU A 95 -2.81 9.46 -18.39
CA GLU A 95 -2.95 10.88 -18.03
C GLU A 95 -3.56 10.96 -16.65
N PHE A 96 -3.02 11.83 -15.79
CA PHE A 96 -3.51 12.03 -14.44
C PHE A 96 -3.56 13.53 -14.14
N SER A 97 -4.69 14.01 -13.64
CA SER A 97 -4.89 15.44 -13.38
C SER A 97 -5.68 15.69 -12.10
N ILE A 98 -5.46 16.87 -11.52
CA ILE A 98 -6.25 17.42 -10.42
C ILE A 98 -6.75 18.81 -10.84
N ASN A 99 -8.07 19.04 -10.73
CA ASN A 99 -8.71 20.29 -11.12
C ASN A 99 -8.26 20.75 -12.52
N GLU A 100 -8.28 19.81 -13.50
CA GLU A 100 -7.87 20.01 -14.90
C GLU A 100 -6.37 20.22 -15.11
N THR A 101 -5.58 20.37 -14.05
CA THR A 101 -4.12 20.50 -14.16
C THR A 101 -3.47 19.12 -14.20
N SER A 102 -2.82 18.80 -15.31
CA SER A 102 -2.15 17.52 -15.51
C SER A 102 -0.84 17.42 -14.74
N TYR A 103 -0.58 16.27 -14.14
CA TYR A 103 0.70 15.97 -13.52
C TYR A 103 1.78 15.66 -14.56
N GLN A 104 2.96 16.22 -14.38
CA GLN A 104 4.14 15.83 -15.15
C GLN A 104 4.76 14.54 -14.57
N ARG A 105 4.72 14.39 -13.24
CA ARG A 105 5.18 13.21 -12.52
C ARG A 105 4.07 12.72 -11.62
N PHE A 106 3.70 11.46 -11.75
CA PHE A 106 2.65 10.88 -10.91
C PHE A 106 3.07 10.74 -9.44
N SER A 107 4.39 10.73 -9.17
CA SER A 107 4.92 10.82 -7.81
C SER A 107 4.43 12.04 -7.03
N ASP A 108 4.20 13.17 -7.71
CA ASP A 108 3.76 14.43 -7.09
C ASP A 108 2.31 14.35 -6.56
N HIS A 109 1.58 13.31 -6.95
CA HIS A 109 0.23 13.03 -6.45
C HIS A 109 0.21 12.23 -5.16
N ILE A 110 1.20 11.35 -4.97
CA ILE A 110 1.24 10.40 -3.85
C ILE A 110 1.25 11.15 -2.51
N GLY A 111 0.37 10.70 -1.60
CA GLY A 111 0.21 11.30 -0.26
C GLY A 111 -0.67 12.56 -0.20
N LYS A 112 -1.20 13.07 -1.32
CA LYS A 112 -2.20 14.16 -1.32
C LYS A 112 -3.59 13.67 -0.89
N PHE A 113 -3.93 12.45 -1.28
CA PHE A 113 -5.16 11.75 -0.96
C PHE A 113 -4.82 10.47 -0.20
N PRO A 114 -4.52 10.56 1.11
CA PRO A 114 -4.06 9.40 1.86
C PRO A 114 -5.15 8.33 1.95
N CYS A 115 -4.72 7.08 1.77
CA CYS A 115 -5.62 5.93 1.74
C CYS A 115 -4.93 4.70 2.33
N VAL A 116 -5.68 3.92 3.08
CA VAL A 116 -5.29 2.59 3.55
C VAL A 116 -6.29 1.58 3.03
N MET A 117 -5.81 0.50 2.46
CA MET A 117 -6.65 -0.61 1.99
C MET A 117 -6.31 -1.88 2.76
N ILE A 118 -7.35 -2.61 3.15
CA ILE A 118 -7.26 -3.96 3.69
C ILE A 118 -8.05 -4.88 2.77
N ALA A 119 -7.35 -5.80 2.13
CA ALA A 119 -7.92 -6.75 1.19
C ALA A 119 -7.61 -8.20 1.59
N PRO A 120 -8.36 -9.20 1.09
CA PRO A 120 -8.12 -10.61 1.41
C PRO A 120 -6.69 -11.09 1.16
N ASP A 121 -6.08 -10.63 0.07
CA ASP A 121 -4.74 -11.02 -0.34
C ASP A 121 -3.62 -10.37 0.49
N ASP A 122 -3.94 -9.37 1.31
CA ASP A 122 -2.94 -8.71 2.18
C ASP A 122 -2.32 -9.65 3.22
N VAL A 123 -2.90 -10.83 3.44
CA VAL A 123 -2.31 -11.85 4.31
C VAL A 123 -0.90 -12.27 3.84
N THR A 124 -0.59 -12.10 2.57
CA THR A 124 0.75 -12.30 1.98
C THR A 124 1.82 -11.44 2.65
N LEU A 125 1.46 -10.26 3.16
CA LEU A 125 2.34 -9.40 3.96
C LEU A 125 2.93 -10.16 5.16
N ILE A 126 2.16 -11.07 5.75
CA ILE A 126 2.54 -11.84 6.94
C ILE A 126 3.14 -13.20 6.56
N THR A 127 2.61 -13.85 5.53
CA THR A 127 2.93 -15.26 5.20
C THR A 127 4.03 -15.39 4.17
N GLU A 128 4.20 -14.40 3.28
CA GLU A 128 5.16 -14.48 2.18
C GLU A 128 6.51 -13.81 2.50
N GLY A 129 7.30 -13.58 1.45
CA GLY A 129 8.66 -13.06 1.54
C GLY A 129 8.73 -11.58 1.93
N SER A 130 9.95 -11.10 2.10
CA SER A 130 10.27 -9.72 2.48
C SER A 130 9.81 -8.66 1.47
N GLU A 131 9.50 -9.04 0.23
CA GLU A 131 9.09 -8.10 -0.81
C GLU A 131 7.78 -7.39 -0.47
N GLU A 132 6.74 -8.14 0.00
CA GLU A 132 5.46 -7.56 0.37
C GLU A 132 5.58 -6.66 1.61
N ARG A 133 6.42 -7.03 2.59
CA ARG A 133 6.70 -6.19 3.76
C ARG A 133 7.41 -4.89 3.39
N ARG A 134 8.41 -4.95 2.52
CA ARG A 134 9.05 -3.73 2.00
C ARG A 134 8.08 -2.86 1.23
N LYS A 135 7.27 -3.44 0.35
CA LYS A 135 6.27 -2.73 -0.43
C LYS A 135 5.25 -2.01 0.46
N PHE A 136 4.82 -2.64 1.56
CA PHE A 136 3.95 -2.02 2.55
C PHE A 136 4.61 -0.80 3.22
N ILE A 137 5.85 -0.96 3.72
CA ILE A 137 6.62 0.13 4.36
C ILE A 137 6.86 1.26 3.36
N ASP A 138 7.29 0.93 2.14
CA ASP A 138 7.58 1.91 1.09
C ASP A 138 6.32 2.66 0.66
N THR A 139 5.18 1.98 0.59
CA THR A 139 3.88 2.61 0.28
C THR A 139 3.47 3.60 1.37
N LEU A 140 3.68 3.25 2.64
CA LEU A 140 3.36 4.12 3.76
C LEU A 140 4.29 5.33 3.81
N LEU A 141 5.61 5.11 3.77
CA LEU A 141 6.61 6.18 3.77
C LEU A 141 6.47 7.11 2.57
N SER A 142 6.11 6.58 1.39
CA SER A 142 5.87 7.39 0.20
C SER A 142 4.67 8.32 0.34
N GLN A 143 3.64 7.94 1.09
CA GLN A 143 2.51 8.84 1.39
C GLN A 143 2.89 9.93 2.41
N LEU A 144 3.83 9.64 3.31
CA LEU A 144 4.27 10.55 4.36
C LEU A 144 5.31 11.55 3.86
N GLN A 145 6.28 11.10 3.08
CA GLN A 145 7.50 11.82 2.72
C GLN A 145 7.76 11.74 1.21
N HIS A 146 7.60 12.86 0.54
CA HIS A 146 7.81 12.92 -0.92
C HIS A 146 9.27 12.69 -1.31
N ASP A 147 10.22 13.21 -0.53
CA ASP A 147 11.67 12.98 -0.72
C ASP A 147 12.02 11.49 -0.63
N TYR A 148 11.38 10.74 0.27
CA TYR A 148 11.55 9.29 0.34
C TYR A 148 11.12 8.60 -0.97
N LEU A 149 9.96 8.96 -1.51
CA LEU A 149 9.45 8.39 -2.76
C LEU A 149 10.40 8.69 -3.94
N GLU A 150 10.91 9.91 -4.03
CA GLU A 150 11.86 10.28 -5.09
C GLU A 150 13.17 9.48 -4.99
N GLN A 151 13.72 9.32 -3.78
CA GLN A 151 14.91 8.50 -3.57
C GLN A 151 14.65 7.02 -3.84
N LEU A 152 13.49 6.49 -3.47
CA LEU A 152 13.11 5.11 -3.76
C LEU A 152 12.99 4.84 -5.27
N ILE A 153 12.37 5.75 -6.02
CA ILE A 153 12.29 5.66 -7.50
C ILE A 153 13.69 5.71 -8.10
N GLY A 154 14.52 6.65 -7.64
CA GLY A 154 15.90 6.78 -8.09
C GLY A 154 16.74 5.54 -7.78
N TYR A 155 16.63 4.99 -6.57
CA TYR A 155 17.32 3.78 -6.14
C TYR A 155 16.96 2.58 -7.04
N ASN A 156 15.67 2.36 -7.26
CA ASN A 156 15.20 1.24 -8.08
C ASN A 156 15.68 1.36 -9.54
N LYS A 157 15.74 2.58 -10.09
CA LYS A 157 16.29 2.84 -11.42
C LYS A 157 17.79 2.51 -11.50
N VAL A 158 18.57 2.98 -10.52
CA VAL A 158 20.03 2.71 -10.47
C VAL A 158 20.28 1.21 -10.23
N LEU A 159 19.50 0.57 -9.37
CA LEU A 159 19.58 -0.88 -9.12
C LEU A 159 19.34 -1.67 -10.41
N GLN A 160 18.33 -1.31 -11.18
CA GLN A 160 18.05 -1.94 -12.47
C GLN A 160 19.20 -1.74 -13.46
N GLN A 161 19.75 -0.52 -13.55
CA GLN A 161 20.91 -0.21 -14.41
C GLN A 161 22.13 -1.03 -13.99
N ARG A 162 22.43 -1.11 -12.66
CA ARG A 162 23.54 -1.91 -12.16
C ARG A 162 23.34 -3.40 -12.46
N ASN A 163 22.14 -3.94 -12.29
CA ASN A 163 21.86 -5.35 -12.62
C ASN A 163 22.02 -5.63 -14.12
N SER A 164 21.60 -4.71 -14.99
CA SER A 164 21.83 -4.82 -16.43
C SER A 164 23.31 -4.76 -16.78
N PHE A 165 24.07 -3.89 -16.10
CA PHE A 165 25.52 -3.82 -16.23
C PHE A 165 26.21 -5.12 -15.79
N LEU A 166 25.84 -5.67 -14.62
CA LEU A 166 26.40 -6.92 -14.11
C LEU A 166 26.15 -8.10 -15.08
N LYS A 167 24.97 -8.15 -15.67
CA LYS A 167 24.66 -9.16 -16.68
C LYS A 167 25.58 -9.03 -17.92
N PHE A 168 25.70 -7.81 -18.46
CA PHE A 168 26.56 -7.56 -19.60
C PHE A 168 28.03 -7.86 -19.30
N ALA A 169 28.54 -7.41 -18.14
CA ALA A 169 29.91 -7.65 -17.70
C ALA A 169 30.23 -9.15 -17.53
N SER A 170 29.30 -9.92 -16.95
CA SER A 170 29.42 -11.37 -16.79
C SER A 170 29.46 -12.12 -18.13
N GLU A 171 28.67 -11.68 -19.12
CA GLU A 171 28.63 -12.32 -20.45
C GLU A 171 29.90 -12.07 -21.28
N ARG A 172 30.55 -10.90 -21.12
CA ARG A 172 31.73 -10.49 -21.90
C ARG A 172 33.06 -10.65 -21.18
N ASN A 173 33.02 -10.90 -19.89
CA ASN A 173 34.18 -10.90 -18.99
C ASN A 173 35.02 -9.59 -19.11
N ASP A 174 34.34 -8.49 -19.40
CA ASP A 174 34.90 -7.16 -19.57
C ASP A 174 33.88 -6.11 -19.12
N TRP A 175 34.33 -5.05 -18.46
CA TRP A 175 33.44 -3.99 -17.96
C TRP A 175 34.12 -2.63 -17.84
N ASP A 176 33.30 -1.58 -17.93
CA ASP A 176 33.68 -0.19 -17.69
C ASP A 176 33.69 0.10 -16.19
N GLU A 177 34.89 0.20 -15.58
CA GLU A 177 35.06 0.50 -14.16
C GLU A 177 34.49 1.88 -13.80
N SER A 178 34.59 2.87 -14.68
CA SER A 178 34.08 4.23 -14.44
C SER A 178 32.56 4.23 -14.33
N LEU A 179 31.88 3.49 -15.20
CA LEU A 179 30.43 3.35 -15.14
C LEU A 179 30.00 2.59 -13.88
N LEU A 180 30.72 1.52 -13.52
CA LEU A 180 30.45 0.77 -12.28
C LEU A 180 30.57 1.66 -11.04
N ASP A 181 31.60 2.49 -10.97
CA ASP A 181 31.81 3.42 -9.86
C ASP A 181 30.72 4.50 -9.76
N ILE A 182 30.25 5.01 -10.90
CA ILE A 182 29.14 5.97 -10.92
C ILE A 182 27.86 5.29 -10.38
N LEU A 183 27.53 4.11 -10.87
CA LEU A 183 26.36 3.35 -10.42
C LEU A 183 26.45 2.97 -8.93
N LYS A 184 27.65 2.59 -8.45
CA LYS A 184 27.94 2.30 -7.04
C LYS A 184 27.67 3.53 -6.17
N LYS A 185 28.25 4.69 -6.51
CA LYS A 185 28.08 5.94 -5.75
C LYS A 185 26.61 6.35 -5.65
N GLN A 186 25.88 6.34 -6.77
CA GLN A 186 24.46 6.68 -6.79
C GLN A 186 23.62 5.69 -5.97
N LEU A 187 23.94 4.39 -6.02
CA LEU A 187 23.23 3.37 -5.26
C LEU A 187 23.44 3.54 -3.76
N ILE A 188 24.69 3.86 -3.33
CA ILE A 188 25.03 4.12 -1.93
C ILE A 188 24.27 5.34 -1.41
N GLU A 189 24.37 6.48 -2.10
CA GLU A 189 23.72 7.72 -1.68
C GLU A 189 22.22 7.51 -1.41
N LYS A 190 21.52 6.89 -2.36
CA LYS A 190 20.08 6.66 -2.27
C LYS A 190 19.74 5.55 -1.27
N GLY A 191 20.52 4.49 -1.23
CA GLY A 191 20.34 3.38 -0.29
C GLY A 191 20.50 3.80 1.16
N ASP A 192 21.54 4.58 1.48
CA ASP A 192 21.78 5.12 2.82
C ASP A 192 20.67 6.08 3.26
N PHE A 193 20.15 6.87 2.32
CA PHE A 193 19.00 7.74 2.62
C PHE A 193 17.77 6.90 2.97
N ILE A 194 17.42 5.90 2.15
CA ILE A 194 16.26 5.02 2.36
C ILE A 194 16.41 4.26 3.69
N HIS A 195 17.60 3.69 3.96
CA HIS A 195 17.88 2.97 5.19
C HIS A 195 17.65 3.84 6.44
N ARG A 196 18.24 5.03 6.48
CA ARG A 196 18.06 5.98 7.59
C ARG A 196 16.59 6.35 7.81
N ARG A 197 15.85 6.60 6.73
CA ARG A 197 14.41 6.93 6.82
C ARG A 197 13.58 5.75 7.31
N ARG A 198 13.83 4.54 6.80
CA ARG A 198 13.15 3.33 7.29
C ARG A 198 13.46 3.07 8.76
N LEU A 199 14.71 3.13 9.17
CA LEU A 199 15.13 2.91 10.54
C LEU A 199 14.43 3.89 11.50
N ALA A 200 14.51 5.19 11.21
CA ALA A 200 13.87 6.21 12.03
C ALA A 200 12.35 6.02 12.13
N PHE A 201 11.71 5.68 11.02
CA PHE A 201 10.28 5.43 10.96
C PHE A 201 9.87 4.17 11.73
N LEU A 202 10.54 3.05 11.50
CA LEU A 202 10.18 1.76 12.07
C LEU A 202 10.41 1.70 13.58
N ASN A 203 11.36 2.46 14.12
CA ASN A 203 11.55 2.61 15.57
C ASN A 203 10.33 3.19 16.28
N ILE A 204 9.50 3.97 15.58
CA ILE A 204 8.25 4.53 16.11
C ILE A 204 7.06 3.64 15.73
N PHE A 205 7.02 3.18 14.50
CA PHE A 205 5.89 2.46 13.93
C PHE A 205 5.70 1.04 14.50
N LEU A 206 6.80 0.30 14.74
CA LEU A 206 6.68 -1.08 15.22
C LEU A 206 6.11 -1.20 16.64
N PRO A 207 6.47 -0.33 17.61
CA PRO A 207 5.77 -0.28 18.90
C PRO A 207 4.27 -0.01 18.77
N GLU A 208 3.87 0.89 17.86
CA GLU A 208 2.46 1.18 17.57
C GLU A 208 1.72 -0.07 17.05
N VAL A 209 2.35 -0.80 16.11
CA VAL A 209 1.82 -2.08 15.60
C VAL A 209 1.60 -3.08 16.74
N LEU A 210 2.54 -3.18 17.70
CA LEU A 210 2.39 -4.07 18.85
C LEU A 210 1.22 -3.68 19.75
N GLN A 211 1.02 -2.38 20.01
CA GLN A 211 -0.13 -1.89 20.78
C GLN A 211 -1.45 -2.22 20.07
N GLN A 212 -1.54 -1.97 18.77
CA GLN A 212 -2.72 -2.33 17.98
C GLN A 212 -2.96 -3.84 17.97
N TYR A 213 -1.89 -4.65 17.90
CA TYR A 213 -2.01 -6.10 17.93
C TYR A 213 -2.62 -6.59 19.26
N ILE A 214 -2.12 -6.13 20.40
CA ILE A 214 -2.63 -6.47 21.73
C ILE A 214 -4.11 -6.06 21.87
N SER A 215 -4.46 -4.88 21.36
CA SER A 215 -5.86 -4.40 21.38
C SER A 215 -6.80 -5.28 20.57
N ILE A 216 -6.37 -5.78 19.39
CA ILE A 216 -7.18 -6.64 18.52
C ILE A 216 -7.22 -8.09 19.04
N ALA A 217 -6.08 -8.62 19.49
CA ALA A 217 -5.95 -9.99 19.96
C ALA A 217 -6.54 -10.20 21.36
N SER A 218 -6.72 -9.12 22.14
CA SER A 218 -7.16 -9.13 23.55
C SER A 218 -6.21 -9.87 24.51
N HIS A 219 -4.99 -10.20 24.06
CA HIS A 219 -3.93 -10.83 24.86
C HIS A 219 -2.56 -10.54 24.26
N ASP A 220 -1.53 -10.64 25.11
CA ASP A 220 -0.13 -10.50 24.68
C ASP A 220 0.44 -11.87 24.33
N ASP A 221 0.68 -12.10 23.05
CA ASP A 221 1.27 -13.33 22.51
C ASP A 221 2.82 -13.32 22.54
N MET A 222 3.44 -12.34 23.19
CA MET A 222 4.89 -12.12 23.15
C MET A 222 5.41 -11.99 21.70
N LEU A 223 4.72 -11.17 20.91
CA LEU A 223 5.08 -10.84 19.53
C LEU A 223 6.26 -9.88 19.51
N GLU A 224 7.28 -10.22 18.74
CA GLU A 224 8.42 -9.34 18.46
C GLU A 224 8.44 -8.91 17.00
N LEU A 225 8.69 -7.61 16.77
CA LEU A 225 8.85 -7.01 15.47
C LEU A 225 10.18 -6.26 15.43
N LYS A 226 11.06 -6.60 14.50
CA LYS A 226 12.37 -5.94 14.35
C LYS A 226 12.64 -5.64 12.88
N TYR A 227 13.23 -4.47 12.61
CA TYR A 227 13.75 -4.17 11.29
C TYR A 227 15.06 -4.91 11.08
N ASP A 228 15.14 -5.70 10.03
CA ASP A 228 16.32 -6.46 9.62
C ASP A 228 16.93 -5.85 8.35
N SER A 229 18.16 -5.37 8.46
CA SER A 229 18.91 -4.77 7.35
C SER A 229 20.39 -5.06 7.49
N GLN A 230 21.04 -5.44 6.39
CA GLN A 230 22.50 -5.60 6.34
C GLN A 230 23.23 -4.29 6.67
N LEU A 231 22.59 -3.13 6.37
CA LEU A 231 23.15 -1.80 6.61
C LEU A 231 23.20 -1.40 8.10
N MET A 232 22.60 -2.19 8.99
CA MET A 232 22.72 -1.99 10.42
C MET A 232 24.15 -2.20 10.94
N ASN A 233 24.88 -3.13 10.34
CA ASN A 233 26.15 -3.62 10.86
C ASN A 233 27.34 -3.26 9.97
N VAL A 234 27.12 -3.06 8.67
CA VAL A 234 28.19 -2.83 7.69
C VAL A 234 27.80 -1.70 6.74
N PRO A 235 28.69 -0.74 6.46
CA PRO A 235 28.45 0.32 5.49
C PRO A 235 28.09 -0.23 4.11
N PHE A 236 27.19 0.45 3.41
CA PHE A 236 26.72 -0.05 2.12
C PHE A 236 27.84 -0.17 1.07
N GLU A 237 28.80 0.75 1.13
CA GLU A 237 29.98 0.68 0.24
C GLU A 237 30.78 -0.61 0.42
N GLU A 238 31.05 -0.97 1.66
CA GLU A 238 31.76 -2.19 2.00
C GLU A 238 30.98 -3.45 1.61
N LEU A 239 29.68 -3.46 1.83
CA LEU A 239 28.80 -4.57 1.39
C LEU A 239 28.85 -4.75 -0.12
N LEU A 240 28.79 -3.68 -0.92
CA LEU A 240 28.88 -3.76 -2.37
C LEU A 240 30.24 -4.26 -2.84
N GLN A 241 31.32 -3.88 -2.14
CA GLN A 241 32.66 -4.34 -2.45
C GLN A 241 32.85 -5.84 -2.14
N GLN A 242 32.44 -6.27 -0.95
CA GLN A 242 32.51 -7.67 -0.53
C GLN A 242 31.68 -8.61 -1.42
N ASN A 243 30.53 -8.13 -1.91
CA ASN A 243 29.62 -8.94 -2.71
C ASN A 243 29.88 -8.85 -4.22
N PHE A 244 30.83 -8.06 -4.72
CA PHE A 244 30.99 -7.79 -6.15
C PHE A 244 31.15 -9.04 -6.99
N GLN A 245 32.03 -9.97 -6.62
CA GLN A 245 32.25 -11.23 -7.36
C GLN A 245 31.00 -12.11 -7.41
N ARG A 246 30.28 -12.16 -6.28
CA ARG A 246 29.01 -12.88 -6.18
C ARG A 246 27.91 -12.22 -7.02
N ASP A 247 27.85 -10.88 -7.01
CA ASP A 247 26.90 -10.10 -7.81
C ASP A 247 27.13 -10.32 -9.30
N LEU A 248 28.40 -10.35 -9.73
CA LEU A 248 28.79 -10.62 -11.11
C LEU A 248 28.36 -12.03 -11.54
N TYR A 249 28.65 -13.04 -10.70
CA TYR A 249 28.23 -14.41 -10.96
C TYR A 249 26.71 -14.57 -11.04
N LEU A 250 25.97 -13.94 -10.11
CA LEU A 250 24.51 -14.02 -10.04
C LEU A 250 23.81 -13.01 -10.98
N GLN A 251 24.57 -12.16 -11.67
CA GLN A 251 24.09 -11.11 -12.57
C GLN A 251 23.08 -10.15 -11.90
N ARG A 252 23.18 -9.97 -10.59
CA ARG A 252 22.29 -9.12 -9.79
C ARG A 252 22.92 -8.66 -8.49
N THR A 253 22.50 -7.50 -8.01
CA THR A 253 22.91 -6.95 -6.72
C THR A 253 22.33 -7.76 -5.57
N GLY A 254 23.19 -8.30 -4.71
CA GLY A 254 22.83 -9.19 -3.60
C GLY A 254 22.69 -8.52 -2.25
N CYS A 255 23.06 -7.24 -2.10
CA CYS A 255 23.04 -6.51 -0.84
C CYS A 255 22.41 -5.12 -0.99
N GLY A 256 21.94 -4.54 0.11
CA GLY A 256 21.32 -3.20 0.16
C GLY A 256 19.84 -3.21 0.52
N VAL A 257 19.22 -2.03 0.56
CA VAL A 257 17.86 -1.81 1.09
C VAL A 257 16.74 -2.60 0.38
N HIS A 258 16.96 -3.08 -0.81
CA HIS A 258 16.06 -3.98 -1.52
C HIS A 258 16.10 -5.44 -1.00
N LYS A 259 16.96 -5.71 0.00
CA LYS A 259 17.06 -6.99 0.73
C LYS A 259 16.56 -6.90 2.16
N ASP A 260 16.24 -5.71 2.65
CA ASP A 260 15.71 -5.51 4.00
C ASP A 260 14.44 -6.31 4.25
N ASP A 261 14.18 -6.63 5.52
CA ASP A 261 12.97 -7.30 5.95
C ASP A 261 12.47 -6.76 7.32
N LEU A 262 11.28 -7.19 7.70
CA LEU A 262 10.81 -7.18 9.09
C LEU A 262 10.93 -8.61 9.63
N ASP A 263 11.75 -8.80 10.64
CA ASP A 263 11.81 -10.04 11.41
C ASP A 263 10.63 -10.04 12.38
N ILE A 264 9.72 -10.99 12.16
CA ILE A 264 8.48 -11.14 12.95
C ILE A 264 8.57 -12.47 13.67
N ARG A 265 8.56 -12.44 15.00
CA ARG A 265 8.68 -13.62 15.86
C ARG A 265 7.56 -13.73 16.88
N LEU A 266 7.22 -14.95 17.20
CA LEU A 266 6.32 -15.32 18.29
C LEU A 266 7.07 -16.29 19.19
N ASN A 267 7.31 -15.90 20.44
CA ASN A 267 8.12 -16.70 21.38
C ASN A 267 9.45 -17.14 20.72
N GLU A 268 10.22 -16.18 20.18
CA GLU A 268 11.53 -16.39 19.51
C GLU A 268 11.47 -17.21 18.20
N THR A 269 10.31 -17.79 17.84
CA THR A 269 10.14 -18.57 16.62
C THR A 269 9.59 -17.69 15.48
N PRO A 270 10.06 -17.87 14.22
CA PRO A 270 9.52 -17.11 13.09
C PRO A 270 7.99 -17.24 13.01
N PHE A 271 7.30 -16.11 13.05
CA PHE A 271 5.85 -15.99 13.12
C PHE A 271 5.11 -16.80 12.04
N LYS A 272 5.62 -16.77 10.81
CA LYS A 272 5.04 -17.47 9.67
C LYS A 272 4.91 -18.99 9.86
N ASN A 273 5.76 -19.57 10.73
CA ASN A 273 5.82 -21.02 10.96
C ASN A 273 4.83 -21.51 12.04
N VAL A 274 4.54 -20.65 13.04
CA VAL A 274 3.83 -21.05 14.24
C VAL A 274 2.49 -20.33 14.46
N ALA A 275 2.31 -19.16 13.85
CA ALA A 275 1.12 -18.36 14.06
C ALA A 275 -0.15 -19.03 13.51
N SER A 276 -1.20 -19.00 14.30
CA SER A 276 -2.55 -19.38 13.90
C SER A 276 -3.10 -18.44 12.81
N GLN A 277 -4.17 -18.86 12.13
CA GLN A 277 -4.84 -18.00 11.15
C GLN A 277 -5.39 -16.72 11.82
N GLY A 278 -5.91 -16.82 13.05
CA GLY A 278 -6.39 -15.67 13.80
C GLY A 278 -5.28 -14.69 14.12
N GLN A 279 -4.12 -15.16 14.61
CA GLN A 279 -2.96 -14.32 14.91
C GLN A 279 -2.42 -13.61 13.66
N ARG A 280 -2.34 -14.31 12.51
CA ARG A 280 -1.92 -13.70 11.23
C ARG A 280 -2.85 -12.57 10.82
N LYS A 281 -4.16 -12.75 10.95
CA LYS A 281 -5.15 -11.72 10.67
C LYS A 281 -5.03 -10.55 11.65
N SER A 282 -4.93 -10.84 12.97
CA SER A 282 -4.75 -9.79 13.98
C SER A 282 -3.51 -8.94 13.69
N LEU A 283 -2.39 -9.54 13.31
CA LEU A 283 -1.18 -8.80 12.96
C LEU A 283 -1.35 -7.97 11.68
N LEU A 284 -1.99 -8.52 10.66
CA LEU A 284 -2.30 -7.77 9.44
C LEU A 284 -3.13 -6.53 9.75
N PHE A 285 -4.21 -6.69 10.51
CA PHE A 285 -5.06 -5.56 10.90
C PHE A 285 -4.31 -4.55 11.76
N ALA A 286 -3.50 -5.02 12.71
CA ALA A 286 -2.66 -4.17 13.55
C ALA A 286 -1.71 -3.30 12.71
N MET A 287 -1.02 -3.89 11.73
CA MET A 287 -0.13 -3.15 10.83
C MET A 287 -0.90 -2.11 9.99
N LYS A 288 -2.07 -2.45 9.48
CA LYS A 288 -2.89 -1.55 8.67
C LYS A 288 -3.52 -0.42 9.49
N LEU A 289 -3.97 -0.71 10.72
CA LEU A 289 -4.50 0.32 11.63
C LEU A 289 -3.41 1.25 12.15
N ALA A 290 -2.23 0.72 12.48
CA ALA A 290 -1.08 1.55 12.81
C ALA A 290 -0.70 2.47 11.63
N ALA A 291 -0.74 1.96 10.38
CA ALA A 291 -0.53 2.78 9.20
C ALA A 291 -1.60 3.87 9.03
N PHE A 292 -2.86 3.55 9.32
CA PHE A 292 -3.96 4.50 9.31
C PHE A 292 -3.74 5.63 10.34
N GLU A 293 -3.41 5.30 11.59
CA GLU A 293 -3.15 6.31 12.63
C GLU A 293 -1.92 7.16 12.30
N THR A 294 -0.83 6.53 11.84
CA THR A 294 0.37 7.25 11.41
C THR A 294 0.06 8.27 10.30
N LEU A 295 -0.75 7.91 9.31
CA LEU A 295 -1.18 8.84 8.25
C LEU A 295 -2.06 9.95 8.80
N LYS A 296 -3.02 9.63 9.67
CA LYS A 296 -3.93 10.60 10.30
C LYS A 296 -3.17 11.67 11.09
N GLU A 297 -2.22 11.24 11.93
CA GLU A 297 -1.40 12.14 12.73
C GLU A 297 -0.53 13.08 11.85
N ASN A 298 0.15 12.50 10.86
CA ASN A 298 1.05 13.27 9.99
C ASN A 298 0.31 14.24 9.05
N LYS A 299 -0.86 13.85 8.55
CA LYS A 299 -1.65 14.68 7.61
C LYS A 299 -2.58 15.67 8.31
N GLY A 300 -2.86 15.46 9.62
CA GLY A 300 -3.81 16.27 10.39
C GLY A 300 -5.28 15.97 10.05
N PHE A 301 -5.55 14.94 9.26
CA PHE A 301 -6.88 14.42 8.95
C PHE A 301 -6.80 12.92 8.63
N PRO A 302 -7.89 12.15 8.91
CA PRO A 302 -7.85 10.71 8.68
C PRO A 302 -7.79 10.37 7.18
N PRO A 303 -7.05 9.31 6.80
CA PRO A 303 -7.06 8.78 5.45
C PRO A 303 -8.40 8.09 5.13
N ILE A 304 -8.70 7.86 3.85
CA ILE A 304 -9.79 6.97 3.43
C ILE A 304 -9.40 5.54 3.79
N LEU A 305 -10.34 4.78 4.36
CA LEU A 305 -10.16 3.38 4.69
C LEU A 305 -11.01 2.52 3.77
N LEU A 306 -10.37 1.58 3.08
CA LEU A 306 -11.00 0.64 2.16
C LEU A 306 -10.90 -0.78 2.75
N LEU A 307 -12.04 -1.39 3.07
CA LEU A 307 -12.14 -2.71 3.68
C LEU A 307 -12.83 -3.68 2.71
N ASP A 308 -12.05 -4.56 2.08
CA ASP A 308 -12.56 -5.51 1.10
C ASP A 308 -12.80 -6.88 1.71
N ASP A 309 -14.05 -7.36 1.66
CA ASP A 309 -14.53 -8.66 2.15
C ASP A 309 -13.99 -9.04 3.55
N VAL A 310 -13.95 -8.05 4.47
CA VAL A 310 -13.34 -8.23 5.80
C VAL A 310 -14.17 -9.10 6.75
N PHE A 311 -15.49 -9.19 6.54
CA PHE A 311 -16.40 -10.00 7.37
C PHE A 311 -16.14 -11.52 7.29
N GLU A 312 -15.56 -11.98 6.18
CA GLU A 312 -15.18 -13.39 6.05
C GLU A 312 -13.86 -13.72 6.78
N LYS A 313 -13.14 -12.69 7.21
CA LYS A 313 -11.76 -12.83 7.71
C LYS A 313 -11.61 -12.73 9.22
N LEU A 314 -12.56 -12.08 9.90
CA LEU A 314 -12.55 -11.88 11.35
C LEU A 314 -13.76 -12.58 11.99
N ASP A 315 -13.62 -13.03 13.22
CA ASP A 315 -14.76 -13.39 14.05
C ASP A 315 -15.61 -12.15 14.40
N GLU A 316 -16.83 -12.38 14.91
CA GLU A 316 -17.80 -11.31 15.14
C GLU A 316 -17.29 -10.26 16.14
N GLU A 317 -16.58 -10.66 17.17
CA GLU A 317 -16.04 -9.78 18.21
C GLU A 317 -14.94 -8.86 17.64
N ARG A 318 -13.95 -9.43 16.95
CA ARG A 318 -12.88 -8.66 16.32
C ARG A 318 -13.40 -7.73 15.21
N MET A 319 -14.42 -8.18 14.48
CA MET A 319 -15.07 -7.34 13.48
C MET A 319 -15.79 -6.17 14.15
N HIS A 320 -16.51 -6.41 15.23
CA HIS A 320 -17.18 -5.35 15.98
C HIS A 320 -16.17 -4.31 16.49
N ASN A 321 -15.10 -4.78 17.14
CA ASN A 321 -14.04 -3.90 17.66
C ASN A 321 -13.37 -3.07 16.55
N LEU A 322 -13.10 -3.68 15.40
CA LEU A 322 -12.56 -2.97 14.23
C LEU A 322 -13.51 -1.88 13.74
N LEU A 323 -14.78 -2.23 13.53
CA LEU A 323 -15.78 -1.28 13.05
C LEU A 323 -16.05 -0.16 14.06
N GLU A 324 -16.13 -0.50 15.34
CA GLU A 324 -16.26 0.47 16.42
C GLU A 324 -15.09 1.46 16.38
N TYR A 325 -13.87 0.94 16.32
CA TYR A 325 -12.68 1.77 16.25
C TYR A 325 -12.69 2.71 15.04
N VAL A 326 -12.88 2.19 13.82
CA VAL A 326 -12.76 2.99 12.60
C VAL A 326 -13.97 3.90 12.35
N CYS A 327 -15.17 3.52 12.78
CA CYS A 327 -16.40 4.28 12.54
C CYS A 327 -16.75 5.25 13.69
N LEU A 328 -16.41 4.91 14.95
CA LEU A 328 -16.74 5.77 16.11
C LEU A 328 -15.57 6.67 16.49
N ASN A 329 -14.38 6.13 16.59
CA ASN A 329 -13.22 6.86 17.12
C ASN A 329 -12.50 7.70 16.07
N THR A 330 -12.85 7.53 14.79
CA THR A 330 -12.31 8.36 13.72
C THR A 330 -13.44 9.08 12.97
N SER A 331 -13.13 10.22 12.37
CA SER A 331 -14.02 10.90 11.41
C SER A 331 -13.69 10.50 9.97
N ALA A 332 -13.09 9.35 9.77
CA ALA A 332 -12.68 8.84 8.48
C ALA A 332 -13.87 8.46 7.60
N GLN A 333 -13.65 8.53 6.30
CA GLN A 333 -14.54 7.84 5.37
C GLN A 333 -14.07 6.39 5.24
N VAL A 334 -15.02 5.46 5.42
CA VAL A 334 -14.79 4.02 5.42
C VAL A 334 -15.69 3.38 4.37
N PHE A 335 -15.09 2.63 3.45
CA PHE A 335 -15.79 1.79 2.49
C PHE A 335 -15.63 0.33 2.90
N ILE A 336 -16.72 -0.40 3.00
CA ILE A 336 -16.74 -1.79 3.44
C ILE A 336 -17.53 -2.62 2.44
N THR A 337 -16.93 -3.70 1.94
CA THR A 337 -17.62 -4.62 1.04
C THR A 337 -18.05 -5.90 1.73
N ASP A 338 -19.19 -6.43 1.34
CA ASP A 338 -19.68 -7.76 1.73
C ASP A 338 -20.57 -8.35 0.63
N THR A 339 -20.80 -9.66 0.68
CA THR A 339 -21.75 -10.34 -0.21
C THR A 339 -23.19 -10.15 0.25
N HIS A 340 -23.46 -9.89 1.54
CA HIS A 340 -24.79 -9.84 2.16
C HIS A 340 -25.11 -8.45 2.70
N GLU A 341 -26.20 -7.86 2.23
CA GLU A 341 -26.71 -6.57 2.69
C GLU A 341 -27.03 -6.56 4.19
N GLU A 342 -27.73 -7.62 4.64
CA GLU A 342 -28.23 -7.73 6.02
C GLU A 342 -27.07 -7.72 7.04
N ARG A 343 -25.93 -8.32 6.68
CA ARG A 343 -24.74 -8.35 7.55
C ARG A 343 -24.15 -6.94 7.74
N LEU A 344 -24.01 -6.19 6.65
CA LEU A 344 -23.57 -4.79 6.69
C LEU A 344 -24.55 -3.93 7.49
N GLN A 345 -25.83 -4.05 7.22
CA GLN A 345 -26.88 -3.29 7.89
C GLN A 345 -26.88 -3.54 9.41
N GLN A 346 -26.84 -4.82 9.83
CA GLN A 346 -26.80 -5.18 11.25
C GLN A 346 -25.54 -4.66 11.93
N ALA A 347 -24.38 -4.79 11.29
CA ALA A 347 -23.12 -4.29 11.82
C ALA A 347 -23.14 -2.77 12.00
N PHE A 348 -23.65 -2.01 11.02
CA PHE A 348 -23.71 -0.56 11.09
C PHE A 348 -24.78 -0.05 12.06
N MET A 349 -25.93 -0.73 12.17
CA MET A 349 -26.94 -0.41 13.19
C MET A 349 -26.41 -0.54 14.61
N LYS A 350 -25.59 -1.57 14.90
CA LYS A 350 -24.93 -1.72 16.20
C LYS A 350 -23.99 -0.55 16.53
N ILE A 351 -23.38 0.08 15.52
CA ILE A 351 -22.49 1.23 15.68
C ILE A 351 -23.27 2.52 15.96
N GLY A 352 -24.54 2.64 15.51
CA GLY A 352 -25.41 3.76 15.79
C GLY A 352 -25.03 5.06 15.07
N LYS A 353 -24.34 5.01 13.94
CA LYS A 353 -24.02 6.16 13.08
C LYS A 353 -24.72 6.05 11.72
N ASP A 354 -24.90 7.21 11.07
CA ASP A 354 -25.45 7.27 9.72
C ASP A 354 -24.53 6.55 8.72
N PHE A 355 -25.12 5.74 7.87
CA PHE A 355 -24.43 4.97 6.85
C PHE A 355 -25.18 4.97 5.52
N GLN A 356 -24.50 4.63 4.46
CA GLN A 356 -25.07 4.44 3.11
C GLN A 356 -24.80 2.99 2.66
N LEU A 357 -25.82 2.34 2.12
CA LEU A 357 -25.70 1.04 1.46
C LEU A 357 -25.80 1.20 -0.06
N ILE A 358 -24.92 0.51 -0.78
CA ILE A 358 -24.87 0.52 -2.25
C ILE A 358 -24.90 -0.93 -2.73
N GLY A 359 -25.95 -1.32 -3.45
CA GLY A 359 -26.07 -2.62 -4.10
C GLY A 359 -25.47 -2.62 -5.52
N LEU A 360 -24.70 -3.68 -5.86
CA LEU A 360 -24.08 -3.88 -7.18
C LEU A 360 -24.63 -5.11 -7.90
#